data_e4ba5c5f395435954ff3cf61ed846054
#
_entry.id   e4ba5c5f395435954ff3cf61ed846054
#
_cell.length_a   1.000
_cell.length_b   1.000
_cell.length_c   1.000
_cell.angle_alpha   90.00
_cell.angle_beta   90.00
_cell.angle_gamma   90.00
#
_symmetry.space_group_name_H-M   'P 1'
#
loop_
_entity.id
_entity.type
_entity.pdbx_description
1 polymer ?
#
loop_
_entity_poly.entity_id
_entity_poly.type
_entity_poly.pdbx_seq_one_letter_code
_entity_poly.pdbx_strand_id
1 'polypeptide(L)'
;FDYLDDKVGLYDTLRNVACGYESAASITHCWQSLNGIEKKMLNFLENHDEQRIASDFFAGDPRKGIPALIVSACMNTNPMMIYFGQEFGEPGMDSEGFSGRDGRTTIFDYWSIDSIRRWRNGGKFDGKMLNEDHKRLYEIYQRVLTLCNEELAIAKGVFFDLMYANQNGWRFNEHKQYTFMRKYKNELLFIIVNFDSQLVDVAINVPSHAFDFLQIPQMESYQAVDLLTGAKEEISLLPYKATEVSVRGYNGKILKIAF
;
A
#
# COMPACT_ATOMS: atom_id res chain seq x y z
N PHE A 1 19.54 -2.04 -17.99
CA PHE A 1 18.83 -1.98 -16.72
C PHE A 1 17.83 -3.14 -16.67
N ASP A 2 17.71 -3.80 -15.52
CA ASP A 2 16.73 -4.88 -15.33
C ASP A 2 15.38 -4.33 -14.93
N TYR A 3 15.36 -3.19 -14.21
CA TYR A 3 14.17 -2.48 -13.75
C TYR A 3 14.26 -0.98 -13.99
N LEU A 4 13.09 -0.33 -14.08
CA LEU A 4 12.91 1.11 -14.22
C LEU A 4 12.10 1.62 -13.04
N ASP A 5 12.48 2.75 -12.47
CA ASP A 5 11.73 3.42 -11.41
C ASP A 5 10.38 3.90 -11.94
N ASP A 6 9.28 3.53 -11.27
CA ASP A 6 7.94 4.02 -11.60
C ASP A 6 7.67 5.39 -10.95
N LYS A 7 8.48 6.37 -11.34
CA LYS A 7 8.42 7.73 -10.79
C LYS A 7 7.20 8.50 -11.30
N VAL A 8 7.12 8.71 -12.61
CA VAL A 8 6.10 9.59 -13.24
C VAL A 8 4.71 8.93 -13.24
N GLY A 9 4.66 7.61 -13.11
CA GLY A 9 3.42 6.84 -13.01
C GLY A 9 2.95 6.70 -11.57
N LEU A 10 3.28 5.55 -10.98
CA LEU A 10 2.72 5.15 -9.69
C LEU A 10 3.18 6.04 -8.53
N TYR A 11 4.48 6.40 -8.45
CA TYR A 11 4.98 7.21 -7.34
C TYR A 11 4.30 8.58 -7.28
N ASP A 12 4.31 9.35 -8.38
CA ASP A 12 3.74 10.70 -8.39
C ASP A 12 2.23 10.67 -8.09
N THR A 13 1.51 9.69 -8.64
CA THR A 13 0.08 9.50 -8.34
C THR A 13 -0.15 9.17 -6.87
N LEU A 14 0.56 8.19 -6.30
CA LEU A 14 0.39 7.82 -4.88
C LEU A 14 0.75 8.97 -3.93
N ARG A 15 1.78 9.75 -4.27
CA ARG A 15 2.14 10.97 -3.55
C ARG A 15 0.97 11.96 -3.53
N ASN A 16 0.41 12.26 -4.70
CA ASN A 16 -0.70 13.20 -4.83
C ASN A 16 -1.96 12.72 -4.11
N VAL A 17 -2.29 11.42 -4.23
CA VAL A 17 -3.43 10.82 -3.52
C VAL A 17 -3.25 10.89 -2.00
N ALA A 18 -2.07 10.55 -1.49
CA ALA A 18 -1.76 10.61 -0.06
C ALA A 18 -1.84 12.04 0.50
N CYS A 19 -1.52 13.05 -0.32
CA CYS A 19 -1.66 14.46 0.02
C CYS A 19 -3.09 15.02 -0.20
N GLY A 20 -3.98 14.25 -0.83
CA GLY A 20 -5.35 14.68 -1.16
C GLY A 20 -5.44 15.62 -2.38
N TYR A 21 -4.42 15.66 -3.22
CA TYR A 21 -4.38 16.49 -4.44
C TYR A 21 -4.95 15.76 -5.66
N GLU A 22 -5.06 14.44 -5.59
CA GLU A 22 -5.51 13.60 -6.69
C GLU A 22 -6.45 12.51 -6.20
N SER A 23 -7.30 12.00 -7.09
CA SER A 23 -8.22 10.91 -6.80
C SER A 23 -7.50 9.57 -6.75
N ALA A 24 -7.86 8.68 -5.82
CA ALA A 24 -7.37 7.31 -5.80
C ALA A 24 -7.73 6.53 -7.07
N ALA A 25 -8.78 6.92 -7.80
CA ALA A 25 -9.13 6.34 -9.10
C ALA A 25 -8.00 6.51 -10.15
N SER A 26 -7.15 7.53 -10.00
CA SER A 26 -6.00 7.75 -10.91
C SER A 26 -4.98 6.61 -10.88
N ILE A 27 -4.92 5.84 -9.79
CA ILE A 27 -4.04 4.66 -9.67
C ILE A 27 -4.32 3.65 -10.79
N THR A 28 -5.58 3.52 -11.22
CA THR A 28 -5.97 2.67 -12.35
C THR A 28 -5.21 3.04 -13.63
N HIS A 29 -5.03 4.33 -13.91
CA HIS A 29 -4.32 4.78 -15.10
C HIS A 29 -2.82 4.45 -15.05
N CYS A 30 -2.23 4.36 -13.86
CA CYS A 30 -0.82 4.02 -13.72
C CYS A 30 -0.51 2.64 -14.31
N TRP A 31 -1.22 1.60 -13.90
CA TRP A 31 -0.98 0.25 -14.40
C TRP A 31 -1.43 0.08 -15.87
N GLN A 32 -2.51 0.76 -16.30
CA GLN A 32 -2.97 0.71 -17.68
C GLN A 32 -1.96 1.32 -18.66
N SER A 33 -1.26 2.37 -18.25
CA SER A 33 -0.26 3.05 -19.08
C SER A 33 1.04 2.27 -19.28
N LEU A 34 1.34 1.31 -18.40
CA LEU A 34 2.57 0.50 -18.48
C LEU A 34 2.58 -0.48 -19.66
N ASN A 35 1.41 -0.84 -20.19
CA ASN A 35 1.26 -1.56 -21.45
C ASN A 35 2.15 -2.82 -21.60
N GLY A 36 2.20 -3.64 -20.55
CA GLY A 36 2.90 -4.93 -20.53
C GLY A 36 4.33 -4.91 -19.96
N ILE A 37 4.83 -3.73 -19.54
CA ILE A 37 6.14 -3.63 -18.88
C ILE A 37 6.07 -3.64 -17.33
N GLU A 38 4.90 -3.89 -16.76
CA GLU A 38 4.64 -3.81 -15.31
C GLU A 38 5.68 -4.57 -14.48
N LYS A 39 6.09 -5.76 -14.97
CA LYS A 39 7.07 -6.61 -14.30
C LYS A 39 8.50 -6.07 -14.34
N LYS A 40 8.74 -5.01 -15.09
CA LYS A 40 10.03 -4.33 -15.23
C LYS A 40 10.10 -3.02 -14.46
N MET A 41 9.05 -2.68 -13.73
CA MET A 41 9.02 -1.49 -12.91
C MET A 41 9.57 -1.78 -11.51
N LEU A 42 10.19 -0.78 -10.88
CA LEU A 42 10.55 -0.76 -9.47
C LEU A 42 9.64 0.23 -8.77
N ASN A 43 8.79 -0.27 -7.89
CA ASN A 43 7.93 0.58 -7.07
C ASN A 43 8.70 1.14 -5.88
N PHE A 44 8.43 2.38 -5.52
CA PHE A 44 9.00 3.03 -4.34
C PHE A 44 8.08 4.15 -3.85
N LEU A 45 8.25 4.59 -2.62
CA LEU A 45 7.55 5.74 -2.04
C LEU A 45 8.51 6.82 -1.54
N GLU A 46 9.75 6.48 -1.30
CA GLU A 46 10.84 7.36 -0.94
C GLU A 46 12.13 6.92 -1.60
N ASN A 47 12.98 7.86 -1.95
CA ASN A 47 14.36 7.64 -2.39
C ASN A 47 15.24 8.86 -2.02
N HIS A 48 16.46 8.91 -2.52
CA HIS A 48 17.40 9.99 -2.21
C HIS A 48 17.10 11.31 -2.93
N ASP A 49 16.27 11.28 -3.97
CA ASP A 49 15.89 12.48 -4.75
C ASP A 49 14.53 13.05 -4.29
N GLU A 50 13.68 12.24 -3.66
CA GLU A 50 12.33 12.62 -3.28
C GLU A 50 12.22 12.93 -1.79
N GLN A 51 11.24 13.78 -1.42
CA GLN A 51 10.95 14.09 -0.03
C GLN A 51 10.42 12.86 0.71
N ARG A 52 10.75 12.78 2.00
CA ARG A 52 10.20 11.80 2.93
C ARG A 52 8.70 11.99 3.11
N ILE A 53 7.94 10.90 3.21
CA ILE A 53 6.48 10.95 3.43
C ILE A 53 6.13 11.79 4.67
N ALA A 54 6.91 11.63 5.74
CA ALA A 54 6.69 12.34 7.00
C ALA A 54 7.13 13.81 6.99
N SER A 55 7.78 14.30 5.92
CA SER A 55 8.23 15.67 5.81
C SER A 55 7.08 16.66 5.61
N ASP A 56 7.30 17.92 6.02
CA ASP A 56 6.39 19.04 5.75
C ASP A 56 6.23 19.32 4.24
N PHE A 57 7.15 18.81 3.41
CA PHE A 57 7.15 18.98 1.95
C PHE A 57 6.44 17.86 1.20
N PHE A 58 5.96 16.84 1.90
CA PHE A 58 5.15 15.78 1.32
C PHE A 58 3.81 15.67 2.08
N ALA A 59 3.66 14.68 2.97
CA ALA A 59 2.39 14.42 3.63
C ALA A 59 2.34 14.88 5.11
N GLY A 60 3.49 15.17 5.72
CA GLY A 60 3.62 15.61 7.11
C GLY A 60 3.25 14.56 8.17
N ASP A 61 2.79 13.39 7.73
CA ASP A 61 2.38 12.27 8.59
C ASP A 61 2.71 10.96 7.87
N PRO A 62 3.63 10.13 8.41
CA PRO A 62 4.04 8.89 7.75
C PRO A 62 2.91 7.86 7.61
N ARG A 63 1.85 7.95 8.43
CA ARG A 63 0.68 7.07 8.35
C ARG A 63 -0.08 7.24 7.04
N LYS A 64 -0.07 8.42 6.44
CA LYS A 64 -0.69 8.67 5.12
C LYS A 64 -0.04 7.85 3.99
N GLY A 65 1.18 7.37 4.19
CA GLY A 65 1.88 6.47 3.28
C GLY A 65 1.45 5.00 3.38
N ILE A 66 0.72 4.58 4.42
CA ILE A 66 0.36 3.17 4.61
C ILE A 66 -0.53 2.62 3.46
N PRO A 67 -1.60 3.30 3.03
CA PRO A 67 -2.37 2.84 1.87
C PRO A 67 -1.52 2.74 0.60
N ALA A 68 -0.64 3.71 0.37
CA ALA A 68 0.30 3.72 -0.75
C ALA A 68 1.30 2.56 -0.69
N LEU A 69 1.82 2.22 0.51
CA LEU A 69 2.66 1.04 0.73
C LEU A 69 1.94 -0.24 0.31
N ILE A 70 0.68 -0.43 0.75
CA ILE A 70 -0.11 -1.61 0.42
C ILE A 70 -0.35 -1.72 -1.08
N VAL A 71 -0.68 -0.62 -1.75
CA VAL A 71 -0.84 -0.59 -3.21
C VAL A 71 0.46 -0.95 -3.90
N SER A 72 1.56 -0.26 -3.58
CA SER A 72 2.88 -0.48 -4.20
C SER A 72 3.39 -1.90 -4.03
N ALA A 73 3.15 -2.49 -2.85
CA ALA A 73 3.62 -3.83 -2.51
C ALA A 73 2.76 -4.96 -3.10
N CYS A 74 1.44 -4.74 -3.26
CA CYS A 74 0.50 -5.83 -3.56
C CYS A 74 -0.06 -5.78 -4.98
N MET A 75 0.04 -4.65 -5.70
CA MET A 75 -0.63 -4.49 -7.00
C MET A 75 0.01 -5.35 -8.09
N ASN A 76 1.33 -5.47 -8.11
CA ASN A 76 2.10 -6.20 -9.11
C ASN A 76 3.04 -7.25 -8.50
N THR A 77 3.77 -7.95 -9.37
CA THR A 77 4.80 -8.94 -9.00
C THR A 77 6.22 -8.35 -9.07
N ASN A 78 6.34 -7.07 -9.34
CA ASN A 78 7.61 -6.34 -9.43
C ASN A 78 8.18 -6.03 -8.04
N PRO A 79 9.49 -5.78 -7.95
CA PRO A 79 10.12 -5.42 -6.69
C PRO A 79 9.66 -4.05 -6.19
N MET A 80 9.75 -3.88 -4.87
CA MET A 80 9.53 -2.61 -4.19
C MET A 80 10.79 -2.22 -3.42
N MET A 81 11.22 -0.98 -3.59
CA MET A 81 12.33 -0.40 -2.82
C MET A 81 11.79 0.30 -1.57
N ILE A 82 12.43 0.03 -0.44
CA ILE A 82 12.23 0.78 0.81
C ILE A 82 13.49 1.59 1.06
N TYR A 83 13.34 2.90 1.15
CA TYR A 83 14.44 3.79 1.48
C TYR A 83 14.67 3.78 3.00
N PHE A 84 15.92 3.70 3.42
CA PHE A 84 16.27 3.54 4.85
C PHE A 84 15.62 4.62 5.73
N GLY A 85 15.00 4.20 6.84
CA GLY A 85 14.26 5.09 7.74
C GLY A 85 12.80 5.34 7.34
N GLN A 86 12.38 4.98 6.14
CA GLN A 86 10.99 5.08 5.69
C GLN A 86 10.07 4.28 6.61
N GLU A 87 10.48 3.09 7.00
CA GLU A 87 9.77 2.17 7.89
C GLU A 87 9.63 2.71 9.34
N PHE A 88 10.37 3.75 9.68
CA PHE A 88 10.30 4.43 10.98
C PHE A 88 9.64 5.81 10.89
N GLY A 89 9.23 6.23 9.69
CA GLY A 89 8.64 7.55 9.47
C GLY A 89 9.65 8.70 9.61
N GLU A 90 10.87 8.51 9.06
CA GLU A 90 11.90 9.56 9.03
C GLU A 90 11.38 10.81 8.31
N PRO A 91 11.35 12.00 8.95
CA PRO A 91 10.82 13.20 8.34
C PRO A 91 11.79 13.92 7.39
N GLY A 92 13.10 13.66 7.46
CA GLY A 92 14.10 14.38 6.67
C GLY A 92 14.08 15.91 6.88
N MET A 93 13.76 16.35 8.09
CA MET A 93 13.59 17.77 8.42
C MET A 93 14.79 18.36 9.15
N ASP A 94 15.89 17.66 9.20
CA ASP A 94 17.20 18.11 9.67
C ASP A 94 18.06 18.63 8.49
N SER A 95 19.36 18.76 8.69
CA SER A 95 20.26 19.33 7.68
C SER A 95 20.88 18.26 6.75
N GLU A 96 20.26 17.09 6.64
CA GLU A 96 20.76 15.95 5.86
C GLU A 96 20.40 16.00 4.36
N GLY A 97 19.56 16.94 3.92
CA GLY A 97 19.17 17.10 2.52
C GLY A 97 20.25 17.71 1.64
N PHE A 98 20.05 17.65 0.32
CA PHE A 98 20.97 18.27 -0.65
C PHE A 98 21.02 19.80 -0.54
N SER A 99 19.92 20.42 -0.13
CA SER A 99 19.76 21.86 -0.02
C SER A 99 19.54 22.32 1.42
N GLY A 100 19.90 21.50 2.40
CA GLY A 100 19.59 21.72 3.80
C GLY A 100 18.25 21.08 4.19
N ARG A 101 17.43 21.79 4.93
CA ARG A 101 16.16 21.28 5.47
C ARG A 101 15.03 21.31 4.42
N ASP A 102 15.01 20.31 3.56
CA ASP A 102 14.09 20.23 2.41
C ASP A 102 13.24 18.95 2.35
N GLY A 103 13.22 18.17 3.41
CA GLY A 103 12.46 16.93 3.49
C GLY A 103 13.13 15.72 2.82
N ARG A 104 14.39 15.86 2.40
CA ARG A 104 15.18 14.78 1.81
C ARG A 104 16.33 14.38 2.74
N THR A 105 16.82 13.15 2.60
CA THR A 105 18.01 12.68 3.32
C THR A 105 19.01 12.12 2.33
N THR A 106 20.30 12.38 2.58
CA THR A 106 21.38 11.87 1.73
C THR A 106 21.67 10.40 2.00
N ILE A 107 22.08 9.65 0.96
CA ILE A 107 22.57 8.29 1.10
C ILE A 107 23.97 8.22 1.74
N PHE A 108 24.66 9.35 1.86
CA PHE A 108 26.05 9.38 2.34
C PHE A 108 26.14 9.48 3.86
N ASP A 109 25.12 10.06 4.54
CA ASP A 109 25.12 10.31 5.98
C ASP A 109 23.99 9.57 6.71
N TYR A 110 23.63 8.38 6.24
CA TYR A 110 22.51 7.59 6.79
C TYR A 110 22.64 7.34 8.30
N TRP A 111 23.87 7.29 8.83
CA TRP A 111 24.13 7.10 10.27
C TRP A 111 23.81 8.34 11.12
N SER A 112 23.65 9.51 10.54
CA SER A 112 23.30 10.75 11.24
C SER A 112 21.79 10.87 11.49
N ILE A 113 20.97 10.12 10.76
CA ILE A 113 19.53 10.17 10.81
C ILE A 113 19.01 9.68 12.17
N ASP A 114 18.17 10.47 12.84
CA ASP A 114 17.73 10.22 14.21
C ASP A 114 16.94 8.91 14.36
N SER A 115 16.03 8.61 13.44
CA SER A 115 15.25 7.37 13.45
C SER A 115 16.15 6.12 13.38
N ILE A 116 17.17 6.15 12.53
CA ILE A 116 18.16 5.05 12.40
C ILE A 116 19.00 4.94 13.67
N ARG A 117 19.47 6.07 14.24
CA ARG A 117 20.21 6.06 15.52
C ARG A 117 19.39 5.44 16.65
N ARG A 118 18.09 5.80 16.74
CA ARG A 118 17.18 5.24 17.75
C ARG A 118 16.94 3.75 17.54
N TRP A 119 16.71 3.32 16.30
CA TRP A 119 16.56 1.91 15.98
C TRP A 119 17.83 1.12 16.31
N ARG A 120 19.00 1.65 15.93
CA ARG A 120 20.30 1.04 16.20
C ARG A 120 20.61 0.91 17.70
N ASN A 121 20.19 1.84 18.53
CA ASN A 121 20.34 1.83 20.01
C ASN A 121 21.75 1.46 20.45
N GLY A 122 22.76 2.22 20.01
CA GLY A 122 24.16 1.97 20.40
C GLY A 122 24.74 0.65 19.88
N GLY A 123 24.17 0.05 18.84
CA GLY A 123 24.61 -1.21 18.24
C GLY A 123 23.85 -2.46 18.72
N LYS A 124 22.78 -2.30 19.51
CA LYS A 124 21.91 -3.39 19.95
C LYS A 124 20.87 -3.79 18.90
N PHE A 125 20.52 -2.90 17.98
CA PHE A 125 19.56 -3.12 16.89
C PHE A 125 18.20 -3.65 17.36
N ASP A 126 17.74 -3.19 18.53
CA ASP A 126 16.53 -3.69 19.21
C ASP A 126 15.34 -2.71 19.15
N GLY A 127 15.52 -1.54 18.51
CA GLY A 127 14.49 -0.54 18.36
C GLY A 127 13.95 0.07 19.68
N LYS A 128 14.56 -0.20 20.83
CA LYS A 128 14.03 0.25 22.13
C LYS A 128 13.97 1.76 22.29
N MET A 129 14.75 2.50 21.52
CA MET A 129 14.75 3.97 21.54
C MET A 129 13.73 4.58 20.57
N LEU A 130 13.04 3.78 19.75
CA LEU A 130 11.92 4.23 18.94
C LEU A 130 10.72 4.53 19.81
N ASN A 131 9.95 5.56 19.48
CA ASN A 131 8.66 5.82 20.11
C ASN A 131 7.61 4.81 19.62
N GLU A 132 6.43 4.80 20.25
CA GLU A 132 5.39 3.82 19.95
C GLU A 132 4.80 3.98 18.54
N ASP A 133 4.73 5.20 17.99
CA ASP A 133 4.23 5.43 16.64
C ASP A 133 5.22 4.90 15.59
N HIS A 134 6.54 5.11 15.81
CA HIS A 134 7.58 4.54 14.95
C HIS A 134 7.57 3.00 14.99
N LYS A 135 7.37 2.40 16.16
CA LYS A 135 7.27 0.94 16.29
C LYS A 135 6.07 0.38 15.54
N ARG A 136 4.89 1.01 15.72
CA ARG A 136 3.67 0.60 15.00
C ARG A 136 3.81 0.71 13.50
N LEU A 137 4.43 1.79 13.01
CA LEU A 137 4.71 1.94 11.59
C LEU A 137 5.64 0.84 11.09
N TYR A 138 6.73 0.58 11.81
CA TYR A 138 7.68 -0.49 11.50
C TYR A 138 7.00 -1.87 11.43
N GLU A 139 6.11 -2.19 12.38
CA GLU A 139 5.36 -3.44 12.38
C GLU A 139 4.48 -3.58 11.13
N ILE A 140 3.84 -2.48 10.68
CA ILE A 140 3.05 -2.48 9.45
C ILE A 140 3.94 -2.74 8.22
N TYR A 141 5.08 -2.03 8.10
CA TYR A 141 6.05 -2.25 7.02
C TYR A 141 6.54 -3.69 7.01
N GLN A 142 6.98 -4.19 8.17
CA GLN A 142 7.44 -5.57 8.33
C GLN A 142 6.35 -6.55 7.87
N ARG A 143 5.10 -6.34 8.31
CA ARG A 143 4.00 -7.23 7.94
C ARG A 143 3.73 -7.21 6.44
N VAL A 144 3.57 -6.04 5.83
CA VAL A 144 3.30 -5.91 4.38
C VAL A 144 4.41 -6.53 3.55
N LEU A 145 5.68 -6.24 3.87
CA LEU A 145 6.82 -6.79 3.13
C LEU A 145 6.98 -8.30 3.31
N THR A 146 6.64 -8.83 4.49
CA THR A 146 6.60 -10.29 4.73
C THR A 146 5.55 -10.95 3.85
N LEU A 147 4.36 -10.35 3.73
CA LEU A 147 3.30 -10.88 2.86
C LEU A 147 3.71 -10.94 1.39
N CYS A 148 4.53 -9.99 0.89
CA CYS A 148 5.04 -10.03 -0.48
C CYS A 148 5.87 -11.30 -0.77
N ASN A 149 6.53 -11.86 0.25
CA ASN A 149 7.32 -13.07 0.12
C ASN A 149 6.51 -14.35 0.42
N GLU A 150 5.53 -14.29 1.30
CA GLU A 150 4.77 -15.45 1.77
C GLU A 150 3.54 -15.74 0.90
N GLU A 151 2.85 -14.69 0.39
CA GLU A 151 1.58 -14.84 -0.32
C GLU A 151 1.79 -15.01 -1.82
N LEU A 152 1.52 -16.21 -2.32
CA LEU A 152 1.70 -16.52 -3.74
C LEU A 152 0.77 -15.70 -4.63
N ALA A 153 -0.38 -15.28 -4.14
CA ALA A 153 -1.27 -14.39 -4.88
C ALA A 153 -0.64 -13.02 -5.13
N ILE A 154 0.23 -12.51 -4.24
CA ILE A 154 1.02 -11.30 -4.50
C ILE A 154 2.18 -11.62 -5.46
N ALA A 155 3.00 -12.63 -5.11
CA ALA A 155 4.24 -12.91 -5.82
C ALA A 155 4.04 -13.44 -7.25
N LYS A 156 2.93 -14.13 -7.55
CA LYS A 156 2.69 -14.86 -8.82
C LYS A 156 1.28 -14.70 -9.36
N GLY A 157 0.37 -14.10 -8.60
CA GLY A 157 -1.04 -14.05 -8.94
C GLY A 157 -1.35 -13.06 -10.06
N VAL A 158 -2.53 -13.23 -10.65
CA VAL A 158 -3.12 -12.26 -11.58
C VAL A 158 -3.76 -11.11 -10.80
N PHE A 159 -3.75 -9.94 -11.40
CA PHE A 159 -4.33 -8.72 -10.87
C PHE A 159 -5.69 -8.45 -11.51
N PHE A 160 -6.62 -7.93 -10.73
CA PHE A 160 -7.92 -7.48 -11.21
C PHE A 160 -8.34 -6.19 -10.49
N ASP A 161 -8.41 -5.09 -11.24
CA ASP A 161 -8.86 -3.79 -10.74
C ASP A 161 -10.38 -3.77 -10.60
N LEU A 162 -10.88 -3.34 -9.45
CA LEU A 162 -12.32 -3.22 -9.17
C LEU A 162 -12.84 -1.78 -9.28
N MET A 163 -11.99 -0.80 -9.53
CA MET A 163 -12.36 0.61 -9.48
C MET A 163 -13.46 0.98 -10.47
N TYR A 164 -13.40 0.44 -11.71
CA TYR A 164 -14.40 0.75 -12.74
C TYR A 164 -15.83 0.31 -12.34
N ALA A 165 -15.96 -0.75 -11.52
CA ALA A 165 -17.26 -1.25 -11.03
C ALA A 165 -17.76 -0.50 -9.79
N ASN A 166 -16.93 0.41 -9.23
CA ASN A 166 -17.21 1.11 -7.97
C ASN A 166 -17.19 2.64 -8.12
N GLN A 167 -17.06 3.17 -9.33
CA GLN A 167 -17.20 4.60 -9.59
C GLN A 167 -18.62 5.07 -9.24
N ASN A 168 -18.72 6.17 -8.50
CA ASN A 168 -19.99 6.70 -7.97
C ASN A 168 -20.79 5.65 -7.16
N GLY A 169 -20.08 4.68 -6.55
CA GLY A 169 -20.68 3.58 -5.80
C GLY A 169 -21.36 4.04 -4.51
N TRP A 170 -22.39 3.31 -4.10
CA TRP A 170 -22.98 3.51 -2.78
C TRP A 170 -21.97 3.09 -1.71
N ARG A 171 -21.66 3.99 -0.76
CA ARG A 171 -20.67 3.78 0.31
C ARG A 171 -19.26 3.42 -0.20
N PHE A 172 -18.86 3.93 -1.36
CA PHE A 172 -17.50 3.84 -1.86
C PHE A 172 -17.10 5.18 -2.48
N ASN A 173 -16.04 5.78 -1.99
CA ASN A 173 -15.54 7.05 -2.49
C ASN A 173 -14.26 6.80 -3.29
N GLU A 174 -14.36 6.75 -4.61
CA GLU A 174 -13.26 6.52 -5.54
C GLU A 174 -12.15 7.58 -5.49
N HIS A 175 -12.41 8.72 -4.82
CA HIS A 175 -11.38 9.73 -4.60
C HIS A 175 -10.44 9.37 -3.44
N LYS A 176 -10.92 8.53 -2.51
CA LYS A 176 -10.22 8.22 -1.26
C LYS A 176 -9.99 6.73 -1.02
N GLN A 177 -10.71 5.86 -1.70
CA GLN A 177 -10.53 4.42 -1.59
C GLN A 177 -10.06 3.83 -2.92
N TYR A 178 -9.24 2.80 -2.83
CA TYR A 178 -8.82 1.99 -3.97
C TYR A 178 -8.97 0.51 -3.63
N THR A 179 -9.44 -0.29 -4.58
CA THR A 179 -9.72 -1.70 -4.34
C THR A 179 -9.38 -2.55 -5.56
N PHE A 180 -8.78 -3.71 -5.29
CA PHE A 180 -8.39 -4.67 -6.32
C PHE A 180 -8.28 -6.09 -5.75
N MET A 181 -8.16 -7.07 -6.62
CA MET A 181 -7.97 -8.47 -6.25
C MET A 181 -6.67 -9.03 -6.81
N ARG A 182 -6.10 -9.99 -6.08
CA ARG A 182 -4.97 -10.83 -6.51
C ARG A 182 -5.40 -12.28 -6.41
N LYS A 183 -5.16 -13.09 -7.45
CA LYS A 183 -5.59 -14.48 -7.47
C LYS A 183 -4.46 -15.40 -7.92
N TYR A 184 -4.20 -16.43 -7.14
CA TYR A 184 -3.29 -17.52 -7.52
C TYR A 184 -3.87 -18.86 -7.06
N LYS A 185 -4.16 -19.77 -8.00
CA LYS A 185 -4.80 -21.08 -7.72
C LYS A 185 -6.06 -20.91 -6.84
N ASN A 186 -6.09 -21.52 -5.67
CA ASN A 186 -7.21 -21.46 -4.72
C ASN A 186 -7.09 -20.35 -3.68
N GLU A 187 -6.19 -19.40 -3.88
CA GLU A 187 -5.96 -18.27 -2.99
C GLU A 187 -6.40 -16.97 -3.66
N LEU A 188 -7.30 -16.26 -3.01
CA LEU A 188 -7.74 -14.93 -3.39
C LEU A 188 -7.36 -13.95 -2.29
N LEU A 189 -6.74 -12.85 -2.66
CA LEU A 189 -6.58 -11.67 -1.82
C LEU A 189 -7.52 -10.58 -2.35
N PHE A 190 -8.38 -10.11 -1.48
CA PHE A 190 -9.23 -8.95 -1.71
C PHE A 190 -8.64 -7.77 -0.93
N ILE A 191 -8.15 -6.77 -1.65
CA ILE A 191 -7.35 -5.69 -1.10
C ILE A 191 -8.13 -4.38 -1.23
N ILE A 192 -8.29 -3.71 -0.10
CA ILE A 192 -8.99 -2.44 0.00
C ILE A 192 -8.10 -1.46 0.77
N VAL A 193 -7.85 -0.28 0.23
CA VAL A 193 -7.09 0.77 0.92
C VAL A 193 -7.93 2.03 1.07
N ASN A 194 -7.66 2.76 2.16
CA ASN A 194 -8.37 3.99 2.50
C ASN A 194 -7.37 5.12 2.80
N PHE A 195 -7.33 6.10 1.91
CA PHE A 195 -6.54 7.32 2.04
C PHE A 195 -7.24 8.41 2.87
N ASP A 196 -8.49 8.18 3.32
CA ASP A 196 -9.15 9.07 4.28
C ASP A 196 -8.58 8.90 5.69
N SER A 197 -8.66 9.96 6.50
CA SER A 197 -8.28 9.93 7.92
C SER A 197 -9.29 9.16 8.79
N GLN A 198 -10.52 8.97 8.32
CA GLN A 198 -11.60 8.36 9.07
C GLN A 198 -11.75 6.88 8.75
N LEU A 199 -12.25 6.12 9.73
CA LEU A 199 -12.76 4.79 9.49
C LEU A 199 -13.97 4.89 8.55
N VAL A 200 -14.02 4.02 7.55
CA VAL A 200 -15.10 3.95 6.57
C VAL A 200 -15.65 2.53 6.48
N ASP A 201 -16.96 2.45 6.33
CA ASP A 201 -17.65 1.21 5.96
C ASP A 201 -17.93 1.28 4.45
N VAL A 202 -17.19 0.53 3.67
CA VAL A 202 -17.32 0.50 2.21
C VAL A 202 -18.17 -0.66 1.74
N ALA A 203 -18.90 -0.45 0.63
CA ALA A 203 -19.66 -1.47 -0.07
C ALA A 203 -19.08 -1.62 -1.48
N ILE A 204 -18.44 -2.75 -1.74
CA ILE A 204 -17.65 -2.98 -2.95
C ILE A 204 -18.38 -3.96 -3.87
N ASN A 205 -18.67 -3.52 -5.08
CA ASN A 205 -19.22 -4.35 -6.14
C ASN A 205 -18.10 -5.18 -6.80
N VAL A 206 -18.28 -6.48 -6.85
CA VAL A 206 -17.45 -7.39 -7.62
C VAL A 206 -18.27 -7.82 -8.84
N PRO A 207 -17.93 -7.37 -10.05
CA PRO A 207 -18.73 -7.63 -11.25
C PRO A 207 -18.63 -9.09 -11.74
N SER A 208 -19.67 -9.58 -12.44
CA SER A 208 -19.76 -10.97 -12.88
C SER A 208 -18.50 -11.47 -13.61
N HIS A 209 -17.94 -10.67 -14.50
CA HIS A 209 -16.76 -11.08 -15.25
C HIS A 209 -15.47 -11.16 -14.40
N ALA A 210 -15.43 -10.56 -13.19
CA ALA A 210 -14.35 -10.80 -12.25
C ALA A 210 -14.37 -12.24 -11.73
N PHE A 211 -15.56 -12.78 -11.48
CA PHE A 211 -15.73 -14.18 -11.08
C PHE A 211 -15.27 -15.12 -12.18
N ASP A 212 -15.65 -14.85 -13.43
CA ASP A 212 -15.25 -15.65 -14.59
C ASP A 212 -13.73 -15.57 -14.83
N PHE A 213 -13.16 -14.36 -14.85
CA PHE A 213 -11.74 -14.12 -15.10
C PHE A 213 -10.85 -14.73 -14.01
N LEU A 214 -11.22 -14.51 -12.75
CA LEU A 214 -10.44 -15.00 -11.59
C LEU A 214 -10.84 -16.42 -11.18
N GLN A 215 -11.86 -17.01 -11.80
CA GLN A 215 -12.41 -18.32 -11.43
C GLN A 215 -12.73 -18.41 -9.93
N ILE A 216 -13.52 -17.44 -9.45
CA ILE A 216 -13.93 -17.36 -8.05
C ILE A 216 -15.33 -18.01 -7.92
N PRO A 217 -15.53 -18.97 -7.02
CA PRO A 217 -16.86 -19.47 -6.70
C PRO A 217 -17.75 -18.36 -6.11
N GLN A 218 -19.03 -18.33 -6.47
CA GLN A 218 -20.00 -17.41 -5.91
C GLN A 218 -20.57 -17.98 -4.61
N MET A 219 -20.39 -17.31 -3.49
CA MET A 219 -20.89 -17.76 -2.19
C MET A 219 -21.39 -16.58 -1.34
N GLU A 220 -22.46 -16.85 -0.61
CA GLU A 220 -23.04 -15.87 0.31
C GLU A 220 -22.18 -15.63 1.54
N SER A 221 -21.36 -16.61 1.91
CA SER A 221 -20.48 -16.53 3.07
C SER A 221 -19.15 -17.20 2.79
N TYR A 222 -18.09 -16.39 2.93
CA TYR A 222 -16.69 -16.82 2.98
C TYR A 222 -16.08 -16.45 4.31
N GLN A 223 -15.27 -17.34 4.89
CA GLN A 223 -14.37 -16.97 5.97
C GLN A 223 -13.12 -16.32 5.37
N ALA A 224 -12.94 -15.05 5.64
CA ALA A 224 -11.76 -14.29 5.24
C ALA A 224 -10.85 -14.03 6.46
N VAL A 225 -9.55 -13.92 6.23
CA VAL A 225 -8.58 -13.51 7.25
C VAL A 225 -7.93 -12.22 6.77
N ASP A 226 -8.06 -11.16 7.55
CA ASP A 226 -7.28 -9.94 7.33
C ASP A 226 -5.80 -10.20 7.66
N LEU A 227 -4.97 -10.25 6.65
CA LEU A 227 -3.55 -10.59 6.78
C LEU A 227 -2.74 -9.54 7.53
N LEU A 228 -3.22 -8.30 7.65
CA LEU A 228 -2.54 -7.26 8.41
C LEU A 228 -2.73 -7.41 9.91
N THR A 229 -3.90 -7.92 10.34
CA THR A 229 -4.28 -7.99 11.76
C THR A 229 -4.45 -9.41 12.29
N GLY A 230 -4.63 -10.39 11.41
CA GLY A 230 -5.00 -11.77 11.74
C GLY A 230 -6.49 -11.94 12.09
N ALA A 231 -7.29 -10.88 12.00
CA ALA A 231 -8.72 -10.94 12.30
C ALA A 231 -9.46 -11.80 11.26
N LYS A 232 -10.42 -12.61 11.75
CA LYS A 232 -11.33 -13.37 10.89
C LYS A 232 -12.61 -12.60 10.71
N GLU A 233 -13.10 -12.56 9.50
CA GLU A 233 -14.37 -11.92 9.14
C GLU A 233 -15.13 -12.78 8.14
N GLU A 234 -16.44 -12.69 8.20
CA GLU A 234 -17.34 -13.31 7.23
C GLU A 234 -17.68 -12.29 6.15
N ILE A 235 -17.46 -12.65 4.90
CA ILE A 235 -17.77 -11.79 3.75
C ILE A 235 -18.60 -12.54 2.71
N SER A 236 -19.40 -11.80 1.96
CA SER A 236 -20.17 -12.30 0.82
C SER A 236 -19.44 -11.93 -0.48
N LEU A 237 -19.28 -12.88 -1.40
CA LEU A 237 -18.79 -12.61 -2.75
C LEU A 237 -19.82 -13.10 -3.77
N LEU A 238 -20.63 -12.16 -4.25
CA LEU A 238 -21.69 -12.39 -5.21
C LEU A 238 -21.74 -11.23 -6.22
N PRO A 239 -21.98 -11.49 -7.52
CA PRO A 239 -21.91 -10.45 -8.55
C PRO A 239 -23.04 -9.41 -8.49
N TYR A 240 -24.09 -9.68 -7.69
CA TYR A 240 -25.27 -8.82 -7.54
C TYR A 240 -25.42 -8.25 -6.11
N LYS A 241 -24.46 -8.50 -5.24
CA LYS A 241 -24.47 -8.04 -3.85
C LYS A 241 -23.11 -7.46 -3.49
N ALA A 242 -23.09 -6.19 -3.08
CA ALA A 242 -21.86 -5.57 -2.65
C ALA A 242 -21.27 -6.27 -1.41
N THR A 243 -19.96 -6.44 -1.39
CA THR A 243 -19.20 -6.88 -0.20
C THR A 243 -18.98 -5.70 0.72
N GLU A 244 -19.46 -5.79 1.96
CA GLU A 244 -19.30 -4.73 2.96
C GLU A 244 -18.06 -4.99 3.83
N VAL A 245 -17.22 -3.97 3.97
CA VAL A 245 -15.96 -4.06 4.74
C VAL A 245 -15.68 -2.75 5.45
N SER A 246 -15.27 -2.81 6.72
CA SER A 246 -14.80 -1.64 7.48
C SER A 246 -13.30 -1.47 7.33
N VAL A 247 -12.83 -0.29 6.92
CA VAL A 247 -11.41 0.03 6.73
C VAL A 247 -11.01 1.26 7.53
N ARG A 248 -9.99 1.13 8.37
CA ARG A 248 -9.46 2.24 9.18
C ARG A 248 -8.92 3.37 8.32
N GLY A 249 -8.90 4.57 8.87
CA GLY A 249 -8.28 5.72 8.23
C GLY A 249 -6.77 5.53 8.04
N TYR A 250 -6.24 6.01 6.90
CA TYR A 250 -4.86 5.87 6.48
C TYR A 250 -4.35 4.43 6.61
N ASN A 251 -5.14 3.46 6.15
CA ASN A 251 -4.84 2.04 6.29
C ASN A 251 -5.43 1.24 5.11
N GLY A 252 -5.35 -0.08 5.22
CA GLY A 252 -6.00 -1.00 4.29
C GLY A 252 -6.38 -2.30 4.98
N LYS A 253 -7.00 -3.17 4.21
CA LYS A 253 -7.25 -4.58 4.51
C LYS A 253 -6.72 -5.44 3.38
N ILE A 254 -6.15 -6.57 3.73
CA ILE A 254 -5.74 -7.63 2.81
C ILE A 254 -6.47 -8.88 3.24
N LEU A 255 -7.66 -9.08 2.71
CA LEU A 255 -8.51 -10.21 3.06
C LEU A 255 -8.13 -11.45 2.25
N LYS A 256 -7.60 -12.46 2.91
CA LYS A 256 -7.29 -13.76 2.31
C LYS A 256 -8.48 -14.68 2.40
N ILE A 257 -8.87 -15.22 1.26
CA ILE A 257 -9.93 -16.21 1.10
C ILE A 257 -9.31 -17.44 0.42
N ALA A 258 -9.56 -18.61 0.97
CA ALA A 258 -9.16 -19.89 0.38
C ALA A 258 -10.41 -20.70 0.00
N PHE A 259 -10.39 -21.36 -1.16
CA PHE A 259 -11.46 -22.21 -1.67
C PHE A 259 -10.95 -23.36 -2.54
#